data_3090da957346387ebc66afb368eba992
#
_entry.id   3090da957346387ebc66afb368eba992
#
_cell.length_a   1.000
_cell.length_b   1.000
_cell.length_c   1.000
_cell.angle_alpha   90.00
_cell.angle_beta   90.00
_cell.angle_gamma   90.00
#
_symmetry.space_group_name_H-M   'P 1'
#
loop_
_entity.id
_entity.type
_entity.pdbx_description
1 polymer ?
#
loop_
_entity_poly.entity_id
_entity_poly.type
_entity_poly.pdbx_seq_one_letter_code
_entity_poly.pdbx_strand_id
1 'polypeptide(L)'
;TAKSTRVRARIVAHTIHEQILAADKVFVMGHMMEDFDSIGSAIGVAKMALSLQKETYIVVSGETDALDKIKEMLQRDELKLIQDDEQYLELMLEGPEAMAHITPGSLLFLVDHHRPMLCASKEVMEAIPKRIIIDHHRRAEDAIKETVLQYMEPSSSSTSELVTELVGYFNDRLEFTKG
;
A
#
# COMPACT_ATOMS: atom_id res chain seq x y z
N THR A 1 -14.84 14.49 -14.01
CA THR A 1 -14.48 14.08 -15.37
C THR A 1 -13.22 13.21 -15.38
N ALA A 2 -13.03 12.41 -16.40
CA ALA A 2 -11.83 11.58 -16.56
C ALA A 2 -10.55 12.40 -16.54
N LYS A 3 -10.60 13.61 -17.10
CA LYS A 3 -9.44 14.52 -17.13
C LYS A 3 -9.07 15.01 -15.72
N SER A 4 -10.03 15.39 -14.88
CA SER A 4 -9.76 15.85 -13.52
C SER A 4 -9.28 14.71 -12.63
N THR A 5 -9.75 13.47 -12.85
CA THR A 5 -9.28 12.29 -12.13
C THR A 5 -7.83 11.99 -12.46
N ARG A 6 -7.41 12.10 -13.73
CA ARG A 6 -6.01 11.90 -14.13
C ARG A 6 -5.07 12.92 -13.53
N VAL A 7 -5.48 14.20 -13.53
CA VAL A 7 -4.68 15.26 -12.91
C VAL A 7 -4.50 15.01 -11.43
N ARG A 8 -5.57 14.60 -10.75
CA ARG A 8 -5.52 14.26 -9.32
C ARG A 8 -4.57 13.09 -9.07
N ALA A 9 -4.65 12.04 -9.88
CA ALA A 9 -3.78 10.88 -9.73
C ALA A 9 -2.30 11.24 -9.90
N ARG A 10 -1.96 12.12 -10.82
CA ARG A 10 -0.59 12.62 -11.00
C ARG A 10 -0.08 13.38 -9.79
N ILE A 11 -0.92 14.23 -9.21
CA ILE A 11 -0.58 15.00 -8.02
C ILE A 11 -0.35 14.06 -6.84
N VAL A 12 -1.22 13.06 -6.68
CA VAL A 12 -1.11 12.04 -5.63
C VAL A 12 0.19 11.26 -5.81
N ALA A 13 0.49 10.80 -7.03
CA ALA A 13 1.72 10.06 -7.31
C ALA A 13 2.98 10.89 -6.98
N HIS A 14 2.95 12.18 -7.28
CA HIS A 14 4.04 13.09 -6.93
C HIS A 14 4.22 13.20 -5.41
N THR A 15 3.13 13.37 -4.68
CA THR A 15 3.16 13.45 -3.21
C THR A 15 3.69 12.16 -2.61
N ILE A 16 3.25 11.01 -3.11
CA ILE A 16 3.72 9.70 -2.67
C ILE A 16 5.23 9.58 -2.88
N HIS A 17 5.73 9.98 -4.05
CA HIS A 17 7.16 9.96 -4.37
C HIS A 17 7.96 10.77 -3.34
N GLU A 18 7.53 11.99 -3.05
CA GLU A 18 8.19 12.86 -2.07
C GLU A 18 8.17 12.25 -0.66
N GLN A 19 7.04 11.66 -0.26
CA GLN A 19 6.90 11.06 1.07
C GLN A 19 7.78 9.79 1.21
N ILE A 20 7.86 8.97 0.17
CA ILE A 20 8.74 7.80 0.19
C ILE A 20 10.21 8.23 0.27
N LEU A 21 10.61 9.24 -0.51
CA LEU A 21 11.99 9.75 -0.45
C LEU A 21 12.36 10.26 0.93
N ALA A 22 11.43 10.90 1.63
CA ALA A 22 11.66 11.43 2.97
C ALA A 22 11.66 10.37 4.06
N ALA A 23 11.12 9.18 3.80
CA ALA A 23 11.04 8.09 4.76
C ALA A 23 12.34 7.28 4.80
N ASP A 24 12.64 6.65 5.93
CA ASP A 24 13.73 5.68 6.01
C ASP A 24 13.23 4.25 5.74
N LYS A 25 12.00 3.94 6.11
CA LYS A 25 11.36 2.65 5.88
C LYS A 25 9.91 2.84 5.46
N VAL A 26 9.40 1.91 4.65
CA VAL A 26 8.01 1.94 4.18
C VAL A 26 7.31 0.65 4.58
N PHE A 27 6.15 0.81 5.21
CA PHE A 27 5.26 -0.29 5.58
C PHE A 27 3.97 -0.16 4.78
N VAL A 28 3.45 -1.27 4.29
CA VAL A 28 2.18 -1.30 3.56
C VAL A 28 1.27 -2.30 4.25
N MET A 29 0.04 -1.92 4.52
CA MET A 29 -0.91 -2.77 5.23
C MET A 29 -2.30 -2.69 4.61
N GLY A 30 -2.89 -3.84 4.30
CA GLY A 30 -4.28 -3.93 3.89
C GLY A 30 -5.18 -4.19 5.10
N HIS A 31 -6.40 -4.66 4.82
CA HIS A 31 -7.34 -5.02 5.88
C HIS A 31 -7.11 -6.46 6.36
N MET A 32 -7.62 -6.76 7.56
CA MET A 32 -7.70 -8.15 8.02
C MET A 32 -8.57 -8.93 7.03
N MET A 33 -8.38 -10.22 6.91
CA MET A 33 -9.03 -11.04 5.87
C MET A 33 -8.62 -10.60 4.47
N GLU A 34 -7.34 -10.68 4.20
CA GLU A 34 -6.72 -10.25 2.94
C GLU A 34 -7.40 -10.93 1.75
N ASP A 35 -7.67 -10.14 0.70
CA ASP A 35 -8.19 -10.61 -0.57
C ASP A 35 -7.26 -10.19 -1.72
N PHE A 36 -7.63 -10.52 -2.96
CA PHE A 36 -6.83 -10.19 -4.14
C PHE A 36 -6.61 -8.69 -4.28
N ASP A 37 -7.63 -7.87 -4.02
CA ASP A 37 -7.52 -6.42 -4.17
C ASP A 37 -6.57 -5.83 -3.13
N SER A 38 -6.68 -6.27 -1.89
CA SER A 38 -5.82 -5.83 -0.80
C SER A 38 -4.35 -6.20 -1.05
N ILE A 39 -4.08 -7.45 -1.41
CA ILE A 39 -2.72 -7.94 -1.65
C ILE A 39 -2.12 -7.32 -2.91
N GLY A 40 -2.89 -7.25 -4.00
CA GLY A 40 -2.44 -6.62 -5.23
C GLY A 40 -2.08 -5.15 -5.03
N SER A 41 -2.92 -4.43 -4.28
CA SER A 41 -2.66 -3.03 -3.92
C SER A 41 -1.40 -2.87 -3.08
N ALA A 42 -1.23 -3.74 -2.08
CA ALA A 42 -0.06 -3.70 -1.21
C ALA A 42 1.23 -3.94 -1.99
N ILE A 43 1.23 -4.93 -2.89
CA ILE A 43 2.39 -5.23 -3.72
C ILE A 43 2.72 -4.06 -4.67
N GLY A 44 1.69 -3.44 -5.24
CA GLY A 44 1.89 -2.27 -6.10
C GLY A 44 2.57 -1.12 -5.37
N VAL A 45 2.16 -0.83 -4.14
CA VAL A 45 2.80 0.20 -3.31
C VAL A 45 4.23 -0.23 -2.94
N ALA A 46 4.43 -1.50 -2.58
CA ALA A 46 5.77 -2.01 -2.27
C ALA A 46 6.72 -1.83 -3.46
N LYS A 47 6.26 -2.05 -4.68
CA LYS A 47 7.06 -1.81 -5.89
C LYS A 47 7.54 -0.37 -5.98
N MET A 48 6.67 0.60 -5.67
CA MET A 48 7.05 2.01 -5.68
C MET A 48 8.18 2.28 -4.68
N ALA A 49 8.04 1.77 -3.46
CA ALA A 49 9.05 1.97 -2.41
C ALA A 49 10.36 1.28 -2.74
N LEU A 50 10.32 0.05 -3.24
CA LEU A 50 11.51 -0.70 -3.63
C LEU A 50 12.25 -0.04 -4.80
N SER A 51 11.53 0.58 -5.74
CA SER A 51 12.15 1.29 -6.85
C SER A 51 12.98 2.50 -6.40
N LEU A 52 12.69 3.03 -5.21
CA LEU A 52 13.46 4.09 -4.57
C LEU A 52 14.47 3.53 -3.54
N GLN A 53 14.69 2.22 -3.56
CA GLN A 53 15.66 1.52 -2.71
C GLN A 53 15.39 1.66 -1.22
N LYS A 54 14.11 1.74 -0.84
CA LYS A 54 13.71 1.81 0.56
C LYS A 54 13.49 0.42 1.15
N GLU A 55 13.89 0.23 2.41
CA GLU A 55 13.53 -0.96 3.17
C GLU A 55 12.01 -0.98 3.31
N THR A 56 11.37 -2.06 2.85
CA THR A 56 9.93 -2.13 2.68
C THR A 56 9.38 -3.42 3.26
N TYR A 57 8.27 -3.33 3.96
CA TYR A 57 7.57 -4.49 4.54
C TYR A 57 6.08 -4.41 4.22
N ILE A 58 5.48 -5.57 3.99
CA ILE A 58 4.03 -5.72 3.84
C ILE A 58 3.53 -6.37 5.13
N VAL A 59 2.67 -5.67 5.86
CA VAL A 59 2.12 -6.16 7.13
C VAL A 59 0.85 -6.95 6.84
N VAL A 60 0.84 -8.22 7.28
CA VAL A 60 -0.29 -9.13 7.09
C VAL A 60 -0.94 -9.44 8.43
N SER A 61 -2.19 -9.91 8.39
CA SER A 61 -2.94 -10.24 9.60
C SER A 61 -2.32 -11.47 10.30
N GLY A 62 -2.51 -11.53 11.61
CA GLY A 62 -2.03 -12.66 12.42
C GLY A 62 -2.93 -13.88 12.39
N GLU A 63 -3.83 -13.99 11.39
CA GLU A 63 -4.66 -15.17 11.22
C GLU A 63 -3.80 -16.38 10.85
N THR A 64 -4.12 -17.53 11.43
CA THR A 64 -3.27 -18.73 11.39
C THR A 64 -2.92 -19.21 9.98
N ASP A 65 -3.76 -18.91 9.00
CA ASP A 65 -3.60 -19.35 7.62
C ASP A 65 -3.40 -18.19 6.63
N ALA A 66 -3.22 -16.96 7.11
CA ALA A 66 -3.13 -15.78 6.26
C ALA A 66 -2.01 -15.89 5.22
N LEU A 67 -0.81 -16.27 5.63
CA LEU A 67 0.33 -16.41 4.71
C LEU A 67 0.11 -17.54 3.70
N ASP A 68 -0.45 -18.67 4.12
CA ASP A 68 -0.76 -19.79 3.22
C ASP A 68 -1.80 -19.38 2.18
N LYS A 69 -2.83 -18.65 2.62
CA LYS A 69 -3.87 -18.12 1.74
C LYS A 69 -3.28 -17.16 0.71
N ILE A 70 -2.37 -16.28 1.14
CA ILE A 70 -1.70 -15.33 0.25
C ILE A 70 -0.83 -16.06 -0.76
N LYS A 71 -0.05 -17.06 -0.33
CA LYS A 71 0.76 -17.88 -1.22
C LYS A 71 -0.11 -18.57 -2.27
N GLU A 72 -1.25 -19.11 -1.87
CA GLU A 72 -2.19 -19.74 -2.79
C GLU A 72 -2.74 -18.74 -3.81
N MET A 73 -3.10 -17.53 -3.35
CA MET A 73 -3.55 -16.47 -4.25
C MET A 73 -2.49 -16.07 -5.28
N LEU A 74 -1.23 -15.98 -4.87
CA LEU A 74 -0.13 -15.58 -5.73
C LEU A 74 0.22 -16.65 -6.76
N GLN A 75 -0.07 -17.92 -6.46
CA GLN A 75 0.16 -19.03 -7.39
C GLN A 75 -0.93 -19.15 -8.47
N ARG A 76 -2.05 -18.45 -8.31
CA ARG A 76 -3.12 -18.44 -9.32
C ARG A 76 -2.84 -17.40 -10.39
N ASP A 77 -3.13 -17.74 -11.65
CA ASP A 77 -2.97 -16.85 -12.81
C ASP A 77 -3.77 -15.54 -12.71
N GLU A 78 -4.63 -15.40 -11.72
CA GLU A 78 -5.52 -14.25 -11.54
C GLU A 78 -4.78 -12.97 -11.18
N LEU A 79 -3.56 -13.09 -10.62
CA LEU A 79 -2.70 -11.95 -10.30
C LEU A 79 -1.55 -11.81 -11.31
N LYS A 80 -1.84 -11.94 -12.58
CA LYS A 80 -0.84 -11.88 -13.69
C LYS A 80 0.01 -10.61 -13.75
N LEU A 81 -0.29 -9.63 -12.92
CA LEU A 81 0.48 -8.38 -12.84
C LEU A 81 1.74 -8.51 -11.99
N ILE A 82 1.94 -9.66 -11.38
CA ILE A 82 3.04 -9.87 -10.44
C ILE A 82 3.98 -10.93 -10.99
N GLN A 83 5.00 -10.46 -11.70
CA GLN A 83 6.15 -11.29 -12.01
C GLN A 83 7.05 -11.27 -10.78
N ASP A 84 7.56 -12.43 -10.37
CA ASP A 84 8.46 -12.60 -9.22
C ASP A 84 7.78 -12.50 -7.85
N ASP A 85 6.66 -13.20 -7.68
CA ASP A 85 5.84 -13.21 -6.46
C ASP A 85 6.62 -13.58 -5.19
N GLU A 86 7.62 -14.44 -5.30
CA GLU A 86 8.39 -14.94 -4.15
C GLU A 86 9.12 -13.85 -3.40
N GLN A 87 9.64 -12.83 -4.10
CA GLN A 87 10.33 -11.72 -3.43
C GLN A 87 9.42 -10.92 -2.52
N TYR A 88 8.13 -10.80 -2.87
CA TYR A 88 7.16 -10.07 -2.05
C TYR A 88 6.73 -10.85 -0.83
N LEU A 89 6.73 -12.19 -0.91
CA LEU A 89 6.45 -13.04 0.24
C LEU A 89 7.50 -12.85 1.34
N GLU A 90 8.75 -12.64 0.97
CA GLU A 90 9.85 -12.38 1.93
C GLU A 90 9.66 -11.05 2.67
N LEU A 91 8.94 -10.10 2.10
CA LEU A 91 8.66 -8.81 2.72
C LEU A 91 7.46 -8.85 3.66
N MET A 92 6.69 -9.93 3.67
CA MET A 92 5.47 -10.05 4.46
C MET A 92 5.78 -10.42 5.90
N LEU A 93 5.33 -9.58 6.83
CA LEU A 93 5.52 -9.76 8.28
C LEU A 93 4.18 -9.62 8.99
N GLU A 94 4.00 -10.39 10.06
CA GLU A 94 2.91 -10.17 10.99
C GLU A 94 3.22 -8.97 11.88
N GLY A 95 2.19 -8.43 12.54
CA GLY A 95 2.30 -7.24 13.37
C GLY A 95 3.47 -7.22 14.36
N PRO A 96 3.64 -8.25 15.22
CA PRO A 96 4.74 -8.26 16.19
C PRO A 96 6.14 -8.18 15.56
N GLU A 97 6.36 -8.87 14.44
CA GLU A 97 7.63 -8.79 13.71
C GLU A 97 7.81 -7.41 13.09
N ALA A 98 6.75 -6.86 12.49
CA ALA A 98 6.81 -5.54 11.88
C ALA A 98 7.14 -4.45 12.91
N MET A 99 6.59 -4.56 14.12
CA MET A 99 6.86 -3.60 15.21
C MET A 99 8.36 -3.48 15.52
N ALA A 100 9.11 -4.57 15.40
CA ALA A 100 10.55 -4.57 15.66
C ALA A 100 11.35 -3.75 14.64
N HIS A 101 10.79 -3.48 13.47
CA HIS A 101 11.45 -2.73 12.40
C HIS A 101 11.05 -1.26 12.33
N ILE A 102 10.04 -0.84 13.07
CA ILE A 102 9.53 0.54 13.02
C ILE A 102 10.54 1.52 13.58
N THR A 103 10.76 2.62 12.86
CA THR A 103 11.64 3.72 13.25
C THR A 103 10.86 5.03 13.23
N PRO A 104 11.39 6.12 13.84
CA PRO A 104 10.73 7.43 13.78
C PRO A 104 10.50 7.96 12.35
N GLY A 105 11.30 7.53 11.39
CA GLY A 105 11.16 7.92 9.98
C GLY A 105 10.31 6.97 9.15
N SER A 106 9.60 6.04 9.76
CA SER A 106 8.74 5.08 9.04
C SER A 106 7.51 5.74 8.45
N LEU A 107 7.12 5.30 7.26
CA LEU A 107 5.91 5.72 6.55
C LEU A 107 5.00 4.50 6.38
N LEU A 108 3.71 4.65 6.66
CA LEU A 108 2.72 3.58 6.53
C LEU A 108 1.71 3.91 5.44
N PHE A 109 1.55 2.96 4.51
CA PHE A 109 0.45 2.98 3.54
C PHE A 109 -0.65 2.05 4.01
N LEU A 110 -1.88 2.56 4.04
CA LEU A 110 -3.08 1.78 4.31
C LEU A 110 -3.84 1.64 3.00
N VAL A 111 -3.97 0.42 2.51
CA VAL A 111 -4.59 0.15 1.21
C VAL A 111 -5.85 -0.68 1.36
N ASP A 112 -6.84 -0.39 0.52
CA ASP A 112 -8.11 -1.10 0.45
C ASP A 112 -8.97 -1.02 1.72
N HIS A 113 -8.64 -0.10 2.62
CA HIS A 113 -9.48 0.29 3.76
C HIS A 113 -9.01 1.64 4.31
N HIS A 114 -9.81 2.21 5.20
CA HIS A 114 -9.50 3.48 5.86
C HIS A 114 -10.02 3.53 7.31
N ARG A 115 -10.27 2.36 7.91
CA ARG A 115 -10.87 2.26 9.25
C ARG A 115 -9.93 1.53 10.20
N PRO A 116 -9.75 2.02 11.45
CA PRO A 116 -8.83 1.37 12.41
C PRO A 116 -9.15 -0.09 12.68
N MET A 117 -10.46 -0.44 12.79
CA MET A 117 -10.86 -1.81 13.11
C MET A 117 -10.63 -2.79 11.95
N LEU A 118 -10.41 -2.31 10.74
CA LEU A 118 -10.17 -3.18 9.58
C LEU A 118 -8.69 -3.45 9.33
N CYS A 119 -7.79 -2.76 10.02
CA CYS A 119 -6.35 -2.92 9.83
C CYS A 119 -5.90 -4.36 10.08
N ALA A 120 -5.00 -4.85 9.23
CA ALA A 120 -4.35 -6.14 9.45
C ALA A 120 -3.60 -6.17 10.80
N SER A 121 -3.04 -5.03 11.22
CA SER A 121 -2.44 -4.85 12.53
C SER A 121 -2.73 -3.45 13.05
N LYS A 122 -3.60 -3.35 14.03
CA LYS A 122 -3.92 -2.07 14.67
C LYS A 122 -2.71 -1.51 15.41
N GLU A 123 -1.91 -2.39 16.01
CA GLU A 123 -0.69 -2.02 16.74
C GLU A 123 0.30 -1.27 15.83
N VAL A 124 0.55 -1.79 14.63
CA VAL A 124 1.43 -1.15 13.65
C VAL A 124 0.84 0.19 13.21
N MET A 125 -0.46 0.24 12.94
CA MET A 125 -1.14 1.47 12.54
C MET A 125 -0.97 2.56 13.60
N GLU A 126 -1.13 2.23 14.86
CA GLU A 126 -0.98 3.18 15.95
C GLU A 126 0.47 3.60 16.17
N ALA A 127 1.43 2.73 15.87
CA ALA A 127 2.85 2.99 16.08
C ALA A 127 3.47 3.91 15.02
N ILE A 128 2.89 3.99 13.83
CA ILE A 128 3.41 4.83 12.73
C ILE A 128 2.45 6.00 12.49
N PRO A 129 2.80 7.22 12.91
CA PRO A 129 1.91 8.38 12.76
C PRO A 129 1.83 8.94 11.34
N LYS A 130 2.85 8.72 10.51
CA LYS A 130 2.84 9.19 9.11
C LYS A 130 2.14 8.14 8.25
N ARG A 131 0.90 8.44 7.86
CA ARG A 131 0.03 7.50 7.14
C ARG A 131 -0.49 8.08 5.85
N ILE A 132 -0.51 7.24 4.82
CA ILE A 132 -1.14 7.53 3.53
C ILE A 132 -2.21 6.47 3.29
N ILE A 133 -3.43 6.91 2.97
CA ILE A 133 -4.54 6.01 2.66
C ILE A 133 -4.80 6.01 1.16
N ILE A 134 -4.92 4.81 0.58
CA ILE A 134 -5.35 4.61 -0.80
C ILE A 134 -6.49 3.59 -0.78
N ASP A 135 -7.69 4.03 -1.12
CA ASP A 135 -8.89 3.20 -1.02
C ASP A 135 -9.94 3.60 -2.05
N HIS A 136 -10.81 2.66 -2.42
CA HIS A 136 -11.93 2.92 -3.33
C HIS A 136 -13.29 2.87 -2.61
N HIS A 137 -13.32 2.59 -1.34
CA HIS A 137 -14.56 2.57 -0.57
C HIS A 137 -15.02 3.99 -0.22
N ARG A 138 -16.31 4.15 0.03
CA ARG A 138 -16.85 5.43 0.48
C ARG A 138 -16.39 5.71 1.91
N ARG A 139 -16.17 6.98 2.22
CA ARG A 139 -15.69 7.39 3.53
C ARG A 139 -16.66 6.99 4.65
N ALA A 140 -16.14 6.30 5.66
CA ALA A 140 -16.86 5.94 6.87
C ALA A 140 -16.68 7.02 7.94
N GLU A 141 -17.59 7.08 8.91
CA GLU A 141 -17.51 8.04 10.01
C GLU A 141 -16.30 7.83 10.91
N ASP A 142 -15.90 6.56 11.08
CA ASP A 142 -14.75 6.17 11.89
C ASP A 142 -13.45 6.08 11.10
N ALA A 143 -13.37 6.78 9.96
CA ALA A 143 -12.16 6.85 9.14
C ALA A 143 -10.97 7.35 9.94
N ILE A 144 -9.79 6.79 9.65
CA ILE A 144 -8.53 7.26 10.24
C ILE A 144 -8.32 8.72 9.82
N LYS A 145 -8.17 9.62 10.79
CA LYS A 145 -8.15 11.07 10.54
C LYS A 145 -6.75 11.66 10.43
N GLU A 146 -5.79 11.12 11.16
CA GLU A 146 -4.41 11.61 11.13
C GLU A 146 -3.64 10.96 9.99
N THR A 147 -3.59 11.65 8.86
CA THR A 147 -2.94 11.16 7.65
C THR A 147 -2.18 12.30 6.96
N VAL A 148 -1.11 11.93 6.26
CA VAL A 148 -0.38 12.86 5.40
C VAL A 148 -1.14 13.08 4.10
N LEU A 149 -1.79 12.02 3.61
CA LEU A 149 -2.51 12.03 2.35
C LEU A 149 -3.63 10.97 2.40
N GLN A 150 -4.80 11.32 1.86
CA GLN A 150 -5.89 10.37 1.66
C GLN A 150 -6.29 10.41 0.19
N TYR A 151 -6.08 9.31 -0.51
CA TYR A 151 -6.56 9.15 -1.87
C TYR A 151 -7.72 8.16 -1.85
N MET A 152 -8.93 8.71 -1.77
CA MET A 152 -10.19 7.97 -1.70
C MET A 152 -10.95 8.22 -2.99
N GLU A 153 -11.09 7.17 -3.83
CA GLU A 153 -11.76 7.31 -5.13
C GLU A 153 -12.83 6.25 -5.32
N PRO A 154 -14.07 6.52 -4.82
CA PRO A 154 -15.16 5.54 -4.91
C PRO A 154 -15.60 5.22 -6.34
N SER A 155 -15.25 6.03 -7.32
CA SER A 155 -15.59 5.77 -8.72
C SER A 155 -14.73 4.67 -9.35
N SER A 156 -13.61 4.32 -8.73
CA SER A 156 -12.78 3.23 -9.21
C SER A 156 -13.39 1.87 -8.85
N SER A 157 -13.21 0.88 -9.69
CA SER A 157 -13.75 -0.47 -9.46
C SER A 157 -12.99 -1.24 -8.39
N SER A 158 -11.72 -0.87 -8.13
CA SER A 158 -10.88 -1.53 -7.12
C SER A 158 -9.73 -0.63 -6.70
N THR A 159 -9.16 -0.93 -5.53
CA THR A 159 -7.95 -0.22 -5.05
C THR A 159 -6.73 -0.62 -5.88
N SER A 160 -6.65 -1.87 -6.34
CA SER A 160 -5.57 -2.33 -7.24
C SER A 160 -5.51 -1.49 -8.51
N GLU A 161 -6.66 -1.13 -9.06
CA GLU A 161 -6.74 -0.27 -10.26
C GLU A 161 -6.19 1.12 -9.97
N LEU A 162 -6.54 1.70 -8.82
CA LEU A 162 -5.99 2.99 -8.38
C LEU A 162 -4.48 2.94 -8.24
N VAL A 163 -3.97 1.91 -7.58
CA VAL A 163 -2.53 1.74 -7.35
C VAL A 163 -1.80 1.53 -8.69
N THR A 164 -2.37 0.75 -9.61
CA THR A 164 -1.79 0.54 -10.94
C THR A 164 -1.60 1.86 -11.69
N GLU A 165 -2.60 2.73 -11.63
CA GLU A 165 -2.52 4.05 -12.24
C GLU A 165 -1.43 4.91 -11.58
N LEU A 166 -1.36 4.91 -10.24
CA LEU A 166 -0.32 5.63 -9.51
C LEU A 166 1.09 5.12 -9.86
N VAL A 167 1.26 3.81 -9.97
CA VAL A 167 2.54 3.20 -10.38
C VAL A 167 2.95 3.68 -11.78
N GLY A 168 2.00 3.80 -12.70
CA GLY A 168 2.27 4.31 -14.03
C GLY A 168 2.87 5.72 -13.99
N TYR A 169 2.24 6.65 -13.28
CA TYR A 169 2.75 8.02 -13.14
C TYR A 169 4.05 8.08 -12.35
N PHE A 170 4.21 7.22 -11.37
CA PHE A 170 5.42 7.12 -10.57
C PHE A 170 6.62 6.69 -11.43
N ASN A 171 6.44 5.70 -12.29
CA ASN A 171 7.47 5.21 -13.19
C ASN A 171 7.88 6.27 -14.24
N ASP A 172 6.92 7.01 -14.78
CA ASP A 172 7.18 8.12 -15.70
C ASP A 172 8.11 9.16 -15.04
N ARG A 173 7.88 9.46 -13.76
CA ARG A 173 8.71 10.39 -13.00
C ARG A 173 10.13 9.86 -12.80
N LEU A 174 10.30 8.54 -12.57
CA LEU A 174 11.61 7.93 -12.45
C LEU A 174 12.43 8.02 -13.74
N GLU A 175 11.80 7.85 -14.89
CA GLU A 175 12.45 8.02 -16.19
C GLU A 175 12.92 9.46 -16.38
N PHE A 176 12.14 10.43 -15.96
CA PHE A 176 12.48 11.84 -16.03
C PHE A 176 13.71 12.19 -15.19
N THR A 177 13.86 11.56 -14.03
CA THR A 177 14.98 11.84 -13.12
C THR A 177 16.26 11.11 -13.52
N LYS A 178 16.17 10.09 -14.36
CA LYS A 178 17.33 9.35 -14.88
C LYS A 178 17.93 9.98 -16.15
N GLY A 179 17.22 10.92 -16.75
CA GLY A 179 17.67 11.64 -17.96
C GLY A 179 18.76 12.70 -17.67
#